data_e4d87d01a20e50021a28984684269aac
#
_entry.id   e4d87d01a20e50021a28984684269aac
#
_cell.length_a   1.000
_cell.length_b   1.000
_cell.length_c   1.000
_cell.angle_alpha   90.00
_cell.angle_beta   90.00
_cell.angle_gamma   90.00
#
_symmetry.space_group_name_H-M   'P 1'
#
loop_
_entity.id
_entity.type
_entity.pdbx_description
1 polymer ?
#
loop_
_entity_poly.entity_id
_entity_poly.type
_entity_poly.pdbx_seq_one_letter_code
_entity_poly.pdbx_strand_id
1 'polypeptide(L)'
;MSEAEDPQPRQLAQNTLEERPAKRMGGGMFILTWIILLAMLIYYFTGEERRQFNPNETPTLIDVQGKRTLLLKANRQNHFVMSGKINGKDTTLVLDTGATNVAIPAIMASRLQLAQGKPGIAMTANGPVTVYSTRIAKLQLGEIVLYDVPADLNPGMNASNQ
;
A
#
# COMPACT_ATOMS: atom_id res chain seq x y z
N MET A 1 -38.74 18.74 -85.63
CA MET A 1 -38.21 17.43 -85.27
C MET A 1 -36.87 17.73 -84.51
N SER A 2 -36.93 17.81 -83.20
CA SER A 2 -35.80 18.06 -82.35
C SER A 2 -35.75 16.87 -81.42
N GLU A 3 -34.74 16.06 -81.57
CA GLU A 3 -34.42 14.91 -80.71
C GLU A 3 -33.86 15.42 -79.42
N ALA A 4 -34.49 15.10 -78.29
CA ALA A 4 -34.01 15.40 -76.93
C ALA A 4 -33.07 14.26 -76.55
N GLU A 5 -31.82 14.58 -76.33
CA GLU A 5 -30.77 13.69 -75.83
C GLU A 5 -30.98 13.44 -74.35
N ASP A 6 -31.17 12.17 -73.99
CA ASP A 6 -31.34 11.68 -72.59
C ASP A 6 -29.96 11.65 -71.86
N PRO A 7 -29.83 12.29 -70.72
CA PRO A 7 -28.56 12.29 -69.99
C PRO A 7 -28.28 10.95 -69.30
N GLN A 8 -27.17 10.37 -69.56
CA GLN A 8 -26.62 9.09 -69.11
C GLN A 8 -26.59 8.91 -67.58
N PRO A 9 -26.97 7.74 -67.04
CA PRO A 9 -27.04 7.43 -65.61
C PRO A 9 -25.72 6.93 -65.01
N ARG A 10 -24.57 7.54 -65.34
CA ARG A 10 -23.25 7.06 -64.90
C ARG A 10 -22.55 7.85 -63.78
N GLN A 11 -23.15 8.90 -63.24
CA GLN A 11 -22.49 9.73 -62.23
C GLN A 11 -23.02 9.61 -60.82
N LEU A 12 -24.05 8.78 -60.58
CA LEU A 12 -24.63 8.63 -59.23
C LEU A 12 -24.09 7.44 -58.41
N ALA A 13 -23.18 6.65 -58.98
CA ALA A 13 -22.68 5.44 -58.31
C ALA A 13 -21.30 5.58 -57.63
N GLN A 14 -20.66 6.75 -57.66
CA GLN A 14 -19.32 6.91 -57.12
C GLN A 14 -19.21 7.60 -55.74
N ASN A 15 -20.26 8.07 -55.16
CA ASN A 15 -20.22 8.85 -53.92
C ASN A 15 -20.65 8.12 -52.64
N THR A 16 -20.76 6.79 -52.61
CA THR A 16 -21.28 6.08 -51.44
C THR A 16 -20.29 5.12 -50.75
N LEU A 17 -18.99 5.09 -51.09
CA LEU A 17 -18.10 4.06 -50.56
C LEU A 17 -16.91 4.55 -49.75
N GLU A 18 -16.74 5.83 -49.38
CA GLU A 18 -15.50 6.29 -48.69
C GLU A 18 -15.65 6.86 -47.26
N GLU A 19 -16.81 6.74 -46.60
CA GLU A 19 -16.92 7.38 -45.26
C GLU A 19 -17.05 6.44 -44.07
N ARG A 20 -16.60 5.20 -44.08
CA ARG A 20 -16.82 4.30 -42.92
C ARG A 20 -15.63 3.77 -42.12
N PRO A 21 -14.34 3.96 -42.43
CA PRO A 21 -13.27 3.48 -41.52
C PRO A 21 -12.90 4.47 -40.43
N ALA A 22 -12.99 5.79 -40.65
CA ALA A 22 -12.48 6.80 -39.70
C ALA A 22 -13.28 6.90 -38.39
N LYS A 23 -14.60 6.70 -38.39
CA LYS A 23 -15.43 6.76 -37.18
C LYS A 23 -15.22 5.60 -36.21
N ARG A 24 -14.87 4.42 -36.69
CA ARG A 24 -14.58 3.24 -35.83
C ARG A 24 -13.21 3.29 -35.19
N MET A 25 -12.20 3.86 -35.85
CA MET A 25 -10.86 4.06 -35.28
C MET A 25 -10.86 5.11 -34.17
N GLY A 26 -11.62 6.20 -34.29
CA GLY A 26 -11.73 7.23 -33.26
C GLY A 26 -12.32 6.72 -31.93
N GLY A 27 -13.32 5.83 -31.97
CA GLY A 27 -13.92 5.24 -30.77
C GLY A 27 -12.93 4.36 -29.98
N GLY A 28 -12.15 3.53 -30.66
CA GLY A 28 -11.14 2.68 -30.03
C GLY A 28 -10.01 3.48 -29.38
N MET A 29 -9.52 4.51 -30.06
CA MET A 29 -8.49 5.42 -29.52
C MET A 29 -9.01 6.18 -28.30
N PHE A 30 -10.26 6.63 -28.30
CA PHE A 30 -10.88 7.32 -27.17
C PHE A 30 -10.96 6.40 -25.94
N ILE A 31 -11.41 5.17 -26.08
CA ILE A 31 -11.47 4.19 -25.00
C ILE A 31 -10.07 3.88 -24.48
N LEU A 32 -9.09 3.66 -25.35
CA LEU A 32 -7.70 3.41 -24.97
C LEU A 32 -7.11 4.57 -24.16
N THR A 33 -7.36 5.80 -24.58
CA THR A 33 -6.92 7.00 -23.86
C THR A 33 -7.47 7.06 -22.43
N TRP A 34 -8.77 6.74 -22.26
CA TRP A 34 -9.39 6.70 -20.94
C TRP A 34 -8.85 5.57 -20.06
N ILE A 35 -8.55 4.40 -20.64
CA ILE A 35 -7.93 3.29 -19.91
C ILE A 35 -6.54 3.68 -19.42
N ILE A 36 -5.71 4.30 -20.27
CA ILE A 36 -4.37 4.76 -19.91
C ILE A 36 -4.46 5.85 -18.83
N LEU A 37 -5.36 6.81 -18.98
CA LEU A 37 -5.57 7.87 -17.99
C LEU A 37 -5.99 7.29 -16.64
N LEU A 38 -6.93 6.36 -16.62
CA LEU A 38 -7.38 5.67 -15.41
C LEU A 38 -6.26 4.86 -14.75
N ALA A 39 -5.48 4.12 -15.53
CA ALA A 39 -4.33 3.37 -15.02
C ALA A 39 -3.26 4.30 -14.42
N MET A 40 -2.99 5.45 -15.06
CA MET A 40 -2.07 6.46 -14.56
C MET A 40 -2.59 7.12 -13.27
N LEU A 41 -3.88 7.37 -13.19
CA LEU A 41 -4.54 7.90 -11.99
C LEU A 41 -4.43 6.90 -10.82
N ILE A 42 -4.76 5.63 -11.05
CA ILE A 42 -4.65 4.57 -10.04
C ILE A 42 -3.20 4.46 -9.55
N TYR A 43 -2.23 4.43 -10.46
CA TYR A 43 -0.80 4.36 -10.12
C TYR A 43 -0.36 5.56 -9.25
N TYR A 44 -0.77 6.77 -9.61
CA TYR A 44 -0.45 7.99 -8.87
C TYR A 44 -1.05 7.97 -7.46
N PHE A 45 -2.35 7.67 -7.33
CA PHE A 45 -3.02 7.66 -6.03
C PHE A 45 -2.53 6.53 -5.11
N THR A 46 -2.26 5.35 -5.65
CA THR A 46 -1.73 4.23 -4.84
C THR A 46 -0.37 4.55 -4.21
N GLY A 47 0.49 5.28 -4.94
CA GLY A 47 1.78 5.71 -4.41
C GLY A 47 1.64 6.74 -3.29
N GLU A 48 0.70 7.68 -3.44
CA GLU A 48 0.46 8.74 -2.47
C GLU A 48 -0.13 8.20 -1.16
N GLU A 49 -1.09 7.27 -1.23
CA GLU A 49 -1.67 6.64 -0.04
C GLU A 49 -0.63 5.90 0.81
N ARG A 50 0.29 5.16 0.18
CA ARG A 50 1.37 4.46 0.88
C ARG A 50 2.28 5.42 1.64
N ARG A 51 2.70 6.53 1.01
CA ARG A 51 3.53 7.55 1.63
C ARG A 51 2.81 8.27 2.77
N GLN A 52 1.51 8.48 2.64
CA GLN A 52 0.69 9.10 3.69
C GLN A 52 0.48 8.16 4.89
N PHE A 53 0.37 6.86 4.66
CA PHE A 53 0.25 5.87 5.73
C PHE A 53 1.58 5.67 6.48
N ASN A 54 2.69 5.48 5.75
CA ASN A 54 4.03 5.27 6.32
C ASN A 54 5.02 6.32 5.78
N PRO A 55 5.11 7.50 6.39
CA PRO A 55 6.06 8.53 5.98
C PRO A 55 7.52 8.20 6.32
N ASN A 56 7.77 7.13 7.07
CA ASN A 56 9.11 6.69 7.51
C ASN A 56 9.47 5.32 6.94
N GLU A 57 9.32 5.13 5.61
CA GLU A 57 9.78 3.91 4.93
C GLU A 57 11.29 3.72 5.10
N THR A 58 12.04 4.82 5.08
CA THR A 58 13.47 4.88 5.40
C THR A 58 13.68 5.86 6.55
N PRO A 59 13.61 5.38 7.82
CA PRO A 59 13.74 6.26 8.96
C PRO A 59 15.12 6.95 8.98
N THR A 60 15.11 8.26 9.26
CA THR A 60 16.35 9.05 9.31
C THR A 60 17.02 8.88 10.67
N LEU A 61 18.28 8.46 10.66
CA LEU A 61 19.10 8.43 11.84
C LEU A 61 19.84 9.76 11.97
N ILE A 62 19.78 10.37 13.14
CA ILE A 62 20.54 11.57 13.49
C ILE A 62 21.37 11.29 14.73
N ASP A 63 22.53 11.92 14.82
CA ASP A 63 23.32 11.92 16.06
C ASP A 63 22.97 13.18 16.85
N VAL A 64 22.45 12.99 18.05
CA VAL A 64 22.14 14.07 18.97
C VAL A 64 23.01 13.89 20.20
N GLN A 65 24.07 14.69 20.32
CA GLN A 65 25.00 14.65 21.46
C GLN A 65 25.62 13.26 21.71
N GLY A 66 26.04 12.56 20.65
CA GLY A 66 26.61 11.22 20.73
C GLY A 66 25.59 10.10 20.92
N LYS A 67 24.28 10.40 20.86
CA LYS A 67 23.20 9.41 20.93
C LYS A 67 22.58 9.21 19.55
N ARG A 68 22.55 7.97 19.08
CA ARG A 68 21.83 7.58 17.85
C ARG A 68 20.33 7.72 18.06
N THR A 69 19.72 8.65 17.36
CA THR A 69 18.31 9.01 17.49
C THR A 69 17.59 8.81 16.16
N LEU A 70 16.47 8.08 16.16
CA LEU A 70 15.59 7.98 15.01
C LEU A 70 14.64 9.18 14.98
N LEU A 71 14.66 9.92 13.87
CA LEU A 71 13.69 10.97 13.61
C LEU A 71 12.51 10.39 12.83
N LEU A 72 11.34 10.41 13.43
CA LEU A 72 10.11 9.93 12.81
C LEU A 72 9.14 11.08 12.58
N LYS A 73 8.48 11.06 11.41
CA LYS A 73 7.35 11.95 11.08
C LYS A 73 6.05 11.25 11.41
N ALA A 74 5.10 11.98 12.03
CA ALA A 74 3.75 11.49 12.20
C ALA A 74 3.04 11.42 10.83
N ASN A 75 2.20 10.40 10.65
CA ASN A 75 1.31 10.31 9.50
C ASN A 75 0.08 11.23 9.67
N ARG A 76 -0.85 11.23 8.70
CA ARG A 76 -2.06 12.09 8.73
C ARG A 76 -2.97 11.82 9.92
N GLN A 77 -2.88 10.66 10.54
CA GLN A 77 -3.65 10.25 11.71
C GLN A 77 -2.90 10.47 13.04
N ASN A 78 -1.77 11.22 13.01
CA ASN A 78 -0.87 11.44 14.13
C ASN A 78 -0.23 10.17 14.73
N HIS A 79 -0.12 9.10 13.93
CA HIS A 79 0.62 7.91 14.32
C HIS A 79 2.05 7.95 13.75
N PHE A 80 3.00 7.47 14.53
CA PHE A 80 4.39 7.28 14.09
C PHE A 80 4.52 5.87 13.50
N VAL A 81 4.32 5.77 12.19
CA VAL A 81 4.43 4.52 11.43
C VAL A 81 5.79 4.49 10.76
N MET A 82 6.48 3.35 10.81
CA MET A 82 7.80 3.17 10.19
C MET A 82 7.97 1.77 9.63
N SER A 83 8.86 1.62 8.65
CA SER A 83 9.32 0.32 8.20
C SER A 83 10.47 -0.18 9.07
N GLY A 84 10.45 -1.47 9.39
CA GLY A 84 11.49 -2.15 10.13
C GLY A 84 11.53 -3.64 9.80
N LYS A 85 12.38 -4.39 10.50
CA LYS A 85 12.46 -5.85 10.32
C LYS A 85 12.40 -6.57 11.65
N ILE A 86 11.60 -7.62 11.71
CA ILE A 86 11.56 -8.57 12.82
C ILE A 86 12.12 -9.90 12.30
N ASN A 87 13.19 -10.38 12.90
CA ASN A 87 13.90 -11.61 12.50
C ASN A 87 14.23 -11.63 10.99
N GLY A 88 14.62 -10.47 10.42
CA GLY A 88 14.94 -10.30 9.00
C GLY A 88 13.72 -10.18 8.05
N LYS A 89 12.48 -10.23 8.56
CA LYS A 89 11.26 -10.07 7.76
C LYS A 89 10.77 -8.64 7.82
N ASP A 90 10.53 -8.05 6.65
CA ASP A 90 10.00 -6.69 6.54
C ASP A 90 8.64 -6.59 7.23
N THR A 91 8.49 -5.57 8.06
CA THR A 91 7.31 -5.35 8.91
C THR A 91 7.06 -3.86 9.06
N THR A 92 5.80 -3.45 8.97
CA THR A 92 5.40 -2.10 9.32
C THR A 92 5.14 -2.05 10.83
N LEU A 93 5.74 -1.07 11.48
CA LEU A 93 5.70 -0.88 12.93
C LEU A 93 5.01 0.45 13.24
N VAL A 94 4.20 0.45 14.29
CA VAL A 94 3.62 1.67 14.86
C VAL A 94 4.30 1.91 16.21
N LEU A 95 4.89 3.09 16.37
CA LEU A 95 5.46 3.50 17.65
C LEU A 95 4.36 4.17 18.48
N ASP A 96 4.01 3.52 19.58
CA ASP A 96 3.07 4.03 20.57
C ASP A 96 3.82 4.39 21.85
N THR A 97 3.80 5.68 22.24
CA THR A 97 4.45 6.16 23.45
C THR A 97 3.78 5.68 24.74
N GLY A 98 2.55 5.18 24.66
CA GLY A 98 1.80 4.59 25.78
C GLY A 98 2.01 3.07 25.92
N ALA A 99 2.63 2.41 24.95
CA ALA A 99 2.84 0.97 24.99
C ALA A 99 4.01 0.60 25.92
N THR A 100 3.80 -0.39 26.78
CA THR A 100 4.82 -0.94 27.69
C THR A 100 5.59 -2.10 27.07
N ASN A 101 4.99 -2.83 26.13
CA ASN A 101 5.56 -4.00 25.47
C ASN A 101 5.36 -3.91 23.95
N VAL A 102 6.17 -4.66 23.21
CA VAL A 102 5.96 -4.85 21.77
C VAL A 102 4.82 -5.85 21.56
N ALA A 103 3.70 -5.38 21.03
CA ALA A 103 2.54 -6.21 20.73
C ALA A 103 2.53 -6.61 19.25
N ILE A 104 2.37 -7.91 18.97
CA ILE A 104 2.40 -8.48 17.63
C ILE A 104 1.13 -9.29 17.40
N PRO A 105 0.39 -9.10 16.28
CA PRO A 105 -0.74 -9.96 15.94
C PRO A 105 -0.33 -11.43 15.93
N ALA A 106 -1.06 -12.29 16.66
CA ALA A 106 -0.67 -13.70 16.80
C ALA A 106 -0.59 -14.45 15.46
N ILE A 107 -1.40 -14.05 14.48
CA ILE A 107 -1.37 -14.59 13.12
C ILE A 107 -0.01 -14.38 12.42
N MET A 108 0.77 -13.39 12.82
CA MET A 108 2.09 -13.09 12.25
C MET A 108 3.22 -13.94 12.85
N ALA A 109 2.98 -14.68 13.93
CA ALA A 109 4.01 -15.41 14.66
C ALA A 109 4.83 -16.35 13.77
N SER A 110 4.16 -17.15 12.96
CA SER A 110 4.80 -18.10 12.03
C SER A 110 5.68 -17.37 10.99
N ARG A 111 5.16 -16.32 10.36
CA ARG A 111 5.88 -15.53 9.36
C ARG A 111 7.14 -14.88 9.96
N LEU A 112 7.04 -14.39 11.20
CA LEU A 112 8.11 -13.68 11.89
C LEU A 112 9.03 -14.62 12.69
N GLN A 113 8.81 -15.94 12.61
CA GLN A 113 9.60 -16.95 13.33
C GLN A 113 9.63 -16.70 14.84
N LEU A 114 8.45 -16.43 15.42
CA LEU A 114 8.26 -16.18 16.84
C LEU A 114 7.65 -17.41 17.51
N ALA A 115 8.29 -17.89 18.57
CA ALA A 115 7.76 -18.99 19.38
C ALA A 115 6.69 -18.45 20.34
N GLN A 116 5.57 -19.14 20.43
CA GLN A 116 4.54 -18.85 21.42
C GLN A 116 4.96 -19.38 22.80
N GLY A 117 5.05 -18.48 23.76
CA GLY A 117 5.41 -18.82 25.14
C GLY A 117 4.18 -18.93 26.05
N LYS A 118 4.38 -18.55 27.32
CA LYS A 118 3.33 -18.66 28.35
C LYS A 118 2.19 -17.65 28.12
N PRO A 119 0.93 -18.04 28.42
CA PRO A 119 -0.17 -17.11 28.39
C PRO A 119 -0.05 -16.08 29.51
N GLY A 120 -0.50 -14.87 29.23
CA GLY A 120 -0.61 -13.73 30.15
C GLY A 120 -1.87 -12.92 29.85
N ILE A 121 -2.12 -11.90 30.65
CA ILE A 121 -3.23 -10.97 30.44
C ILE A 121 -2.62 -9.58 30.16
N ALA A 122 -2.97 -8.99 29.03
CA ALA A 122 -2.68 -7.60 28.73
C ALA A 122 -3.95 -6.75 28.88
N MET A 123 -3.82 -5.59 29.51
CA MET A 123 -4.90 -4.60 29.59
C MET A 123 -4.85 -3.74 28.31
N THR A 124 -5.96 -3.70 27.59
CA THR A 124 -6.11 -2.88 26.37
C THR A 124 -7.24 -1.87 26.58
N ALA A 125 -7.36 -0.90 25.67
CA ALA A 125 -8.48 0.05 25.68
C ALA A 125 -9.86 -0.65 25.60
N ASN A 126 -9.92 -1.85 25.02
CA ASN A 126 -11.14 -2.66 24.90
C ASN A 126 -11.29 -3.70 26.03
N GLY A 127 -10.47 -3.61 27.09
CA GLY A 127 -10.48 -4.52 28.22
C GLY A 127 -9.34 -5.53 28.22
N PRO A 128 -9.38 -6.53 29.14
CA PRO A 128 -8.34 -7.54 29.28
C PRO A 128 -8.38 -8.52 28.09
N VAL A 129 -7.20 -8.82 27.55
CA VAL A 129 -7.01 -9.77 26.43
C VAL A 129 -5.94 -10.77 26.82
N THR A 130 -6.18 -12.06 26.53
CA THR A 130 -5.14 -13.07 26.66
C THR A 130 -4.08 -12.89 25.58
N VAL A 131 -2.83 -12.75 26.00
CA VAL A 131 -1.66 -12.64 25.13
C VAL A 131 -0.68 -13.78 25.44
N TYR A 132 0.26 -14.05 24.53
CA TYR A 132 1.29 -15.07 24.74
C TYR A 132 2.66 -14.41 24.67
N SER A 133 3.47 -14.61 25.70
CA SER A 133 4.83 -14.06 25.71
C SER A 133 5.66 -14.64 24.56
N THR A 134 6.54 -13.81 24.00
CA THR A 134 7.52 -14.22 22.97
C THR A 134 8.77 -13.36 23.09
N ARG A 135 9.79 -13.69 22.29
CA ARG A 135 11.01 -12.87 22.18
C ARG A 135 11.40 -12.70 20.73
N ILE A 136 11.68 -11.48 20.36
CA ILE A 136 12.20 -11.13 19.04
C ILE A 136 13.72 -11.28 19.10
N ALA A 137 14.28 -12.24 18.37
CA ALA A 137 15.73 -12.43 18.37
C ALA A 137 16.47 -11.22 17.80
N LYS A 138 15.93 -10.59 16.75
CA LYS A 138 16.50 -9.40 16.12
C LYS A 138 15.40 -8.44 15.66
N LEU A 139 15.37 -7.24 16.21
CA LEU A 139 14.51 -6.12 15.80
C LEU A 139 15.38 -5.05 15.15
N GLN A 140 15.09 -4.69 13.91
CA GLN A 140 15.81 -3.66 13.18
C GLN A 140 14.90 -2.48 12.85
N LEU A 141 15.32 -1.31 13.30
CA LEU A 141 14.62 -0.03 13.15
C LEU A 141 15.55 0.94 12.40
N GLY A 142 15.44 0.95 11.07
CA GLY A 142 16.45 1.63 10.24
C GLY A 142 17.83 1.02 10.47
N GLU A 143 18.79 1.82 10.96
CA GLU A 143 20.15 1.37 11.30
C GLU A 143 20.29 0.87 12.74
N ILE A 144 19.29 1.09 13.60
CA ILE A 144 19.30 0.61 14.98
C ILE A 144 18.91 -0.86 15.00
N VAL A 145 19.75 -1.69 15.63
CA VAL A 145 19.49 -3.11 15.81
C VAL A 145 19.43 -3.44 17.28
N LEU A 146 18.32 -4.05 17.70
CA LEU A 146 18.07 -4.53 19.04
C LEU A 146 17.99 -6.06 19.01
N TYR A 147 18.51 -6.71 20.06
CA TYR A 147 18.50 -8.15 20.20
C TYR A 147 17.70 -8.57 21.43
N ASP A 148 17.12 -9.75 21.36
CA ASP A 148 16.41 -10.39 22.48
C ASP A 148 15.32 -9.51 23.10
N VAL A 149 14.51 -8.87 22.23
CA VAL A 149 13.47 -7.94 22.65
C VAL A 149 12.23 -8.70 23.13
N PRO A 150 11.76 -8.50 24.38
CA PRO A 150 10.53 -9.11 24.86
C PRO A 150 9.33 -8.56 24.07
N ALA A 151 8.38 -9.43 23.76
CA ALA A 151 7.17 -9.09 23.00
C ALA A 151 6.02 -10.01 23.41
N ASP A 152 4.80 -9.61 23.04
CA ASP A 152 3.57 -10.36 23.26
C ASP A 152 2.86 -10.64 21.94
N LEU A 153 2.44 -11.89 21.73
CA LEU A 153 1.56 -12.28 20.65
C LEU A 153 0.11 -12.05 21.10
N ASN A 154 -0.58 -11.15 20.41
CA ASN A 154 -1.93 -10.73 20.74
C ASN A 154 -2.95 -11.25 19.71
N PRO A 155 -3.79 -12.25 20.05
CA PRO A 155 -4.85 -12.73 19.16
C PRO A 155 -5.92 -11.68 18.87
N GLY A 156 -6.15 -10.72 19.80
CA GLY A 156 -7.12 -9.64 19.60
C GLY A 156 -6.76 -8.66 18.48
N MET A 157 -5.48 -8.64 18.05
CA MET A 157 -5.03 -7.83 16.92
C MET A 157 -5.16 -8.52 15.55
N ASN A 158 -5.60 -9.78 15.50
CA ASN A 158 -5.71 -10.54 14.25
C ASN A 158 -6.76 -9.95 13.28
N ALA A 159 -7.82 -9.32 13.82
CA ALA A 159 -8.91 -8.74 13.04
C ALA A 159 -8.58 -7.36 12.42
N SER A 160 -7.52 -6.70 12.88
CA SER A 160 -7.15 -5.35 12.42
C SER A 160 -6.30 -5.34 11.13
N ASN A 161 -6.02 -6.50 10.56
CA ASN A 161 -5.18 -6.66 9.37
C ASN A 161 -5.94 -7.17 8.13
N GLN A 162 -7.28 -7.05 8.11
CA GLN A 162 -8.10 -7.32 6.92
C GLN A 162 -8.48 -6.04 6.20
#